data_e559463de41259abf2cd73299271913a
#
_entry.id   e559463de41259abf2cd73299271913a
#
_cell.length_a   1.000
_cell.length_b   1.000
_cell.length_c   1.000
_cell.angle_alpha   90.00
_cell.angle_beta   90.00
_cell.angle_gamma   90.00
#
_symmetry.space_group_name_H-M   'P 1'
#
loop_
_entity.id
_entity.type
_entity.pdbx_description
1 polymer ?
#
loop_
_entity_poly.entity_id
_entity_poly.type
_entity_poly.pdbx_seq_one_letter_code
_entity_poly.pdbx_strand_id
1 'polypeptide(L)'
;MSNPRNGRPYRRLCASVRAQGGPCWWCGHAIDLSLPATDPWSWTLDHALPLSRGGDLLDPANARPAHRRCNSARGNRLQHTQPTASRRW
;
A
#
# COMPACT_ATOMS: atom_id res chain seq x y z
N MET A 1 -14.93 13.54 -14.81
CA MET A 1 -15.15 12.34 -14.01
C MET A 1 -14.23 12.32 -12.81
N SER A 2 -14.74 11.93 -11.68
CA SER A 2 -13.91 11.91 -10.50
C SER A 2 -13.05 10.65 -10.46
N ASN A 3 -11.88 10.80 -9.92
CA ASN A 3 -10.98 9.67 -9.67
C ASN A 3 -11.54 8.84 -8.52
N PRO A 4 -11.73 7.51 -8.68
CA PRO A 4 -12.27 6.67 -7.60
C PRO A 4 -11.47 6.78 -6.30
N ARG A 5 -10.19 7.08 -6.38
CA ARG A 5 -9.35 7.24 -5.19
C ARG A 5 -9.62 8.54 -4.44
N ASN A 6 -10.38 9.45 -5.02
CA ASN A 6 -10.77 10.70 -4.35
C ASN A 6 -12.15 10.60 -3.72
N GLY A 7 -12.84 9.48 -3.89
CA GLY A 7 -14.18 9.32 -3.33
C GLY A 7 -14.19 8.99 -1.85
N ARG A 8 -15.35 9.20 -1.22
CA ARG A 8 -15.53 8.87 0.19
C ARG A 8 -15.26 7.41 0.54
N PRO A 9 -15.75 6.45 -0.28
CA PRO A 9 -15.49 5.04 0.05
C PRO A 9 -14.01 4.72 0.14
N TYR A 10 -13.21 5.25 -0.78
CA TYR A 10 -11.78 5.03 -0.74
C TYR A 10 -11.14 5.68 0.48
N ARG A 11 -11.56 6.90 0.80
CA ARG A 11 -11.02 7.60 1.97
C ARG A 11 -11.38 6.89 3.27
N ARG A 12 -12.58 6.34 3.35
CA ARG A 12 -12.96 5.53 4.53
C ARG A 12 -12.12 4.28 4.65
N LEU A 13 -11.86 3.61 3.54
CA LEU A 13 -11.01 2.43 3.54
C LEU A 13 -9.61 2.78 4.02
N CYS A 14 -9.02 3.85 3.48
CA CYS A 14 -7.71 4.31 3.92
C CYS A 14 -7.69 4.62 5.42
N ALA A 15 -8.70 5.33 5.91
CA ALA A 15 -8.78 5.69 7.32
C ALA A 15 -8.89 4.44 8.20
N SER A 16 -9.68 3.47 7.77
CA SER A 16 -9.86 2.21 8.50
C SER A 16 -8.57 1.41 8.58
N VAL A 17 -7.89 1.23 7.46
CA VAL A 17 -6.63 0.48 7.43
C VAL A 17 -5.57 1.19 8.25
N ARG A 18 -5.49 2.52 8.11
CA ARG A 18 -4.53 3.31 8.87
C ARG A 18 -4.80 3.24 10.38
N ALA A 19 -6.05 3.27 10.78
CA ALA A 19 -6.43 3.18 12.20
C ALA A 19 -6.11 1.82 12.80
N GLN A 20 -6.14 0.76 12.02
CA GLN A 20 -5.76 -0.57 12.47
C GLN A 20 -4.28 -0.67 12.80
N GLY A 21 -3.48 0.20 12.23
CA GLY A 21 -2.04 0.20 12.45
C GLY A 21 -1.35 -0.96 11.76
N GLY A 22 -0.23 -1.34 12.31
CA GLY A 22 0.54 -2.44 11.76
C GLY A 22 1.73 -1.98 10.93
N PRO A 23 2.70 -2.87 10.73
CA PRO A 23 3.91 -2.53 9.98
C PRO A 23 3.65 -2.52 8.47
N CYS A 24 4.61 -1.97 7.75
CA CYS A 24 4.61 -2.03 6.30
C CYS A 24 4.58 -3.49 5.84
N TRP A 25 3.67 -3.79 4.94
CA TRP A 25 3.55 -5.14 4.41
C TRP A 25 4.83 -5.62 3.73
N TRP A 26 5.56 -4.69 3.07
CA TRP A 26 6.70 -5.08 2.25
C TRP A 26 8.01 -5.20 3.02
N CYS A 27 8.29 -4.28 3.93
CA CYS A 27 9.56 -4.31 4.66
C CYS A 27 9.43 -4.73 6.12
N GLY A 28 8.22 -4.80 6.65
CA GLY A 28 7.99 -5.24 8.02
C GLY A 28 8.29 -4.20 9.09
N HIS A 29 8.71 -3.00 8.72
CA HIS A 29 9.03 -1.96 9.69
C HIS A 29 7.81 -1.08 9.97
N ALA A 30 7.80 -0.47 11.15
CA ALA A 30 6.74 0.43 11.53
C ALA A 30 6.65 1.61 10.57
N ILE A 31 5.43 2.15 10.43
CA ILE A 31 5.18 3.30 9.57
C ILE A 31 4.87 4.50 10.46
N ASP A 32 5.60 5.59 10.25
CA ASP A 32 5.36 6.84 10.97
C ASP A 32 4.19 7.57 10.32
N LEU A 33 3.05 7.57 11.01
CA LEU A 33 1.82 8.15 10.49
C LEU A 33 1.84 9.69 10.48
N SER A 34 2.83 10.29 11.11
CA SER A 34 2.93 11.75 11.17
C SER A 34 3.62 12.35 9.94
N LEU A 35 4.23 11.53 9.10
CA LEU A 35 4.94 12.02 7.92
C LEU A 35 3.97 12.53 6.86
N PRO A 36 4.34 13.60 6.14
CA PRO A 36 3.50 14.09 5.04
C PRO A 36 3.45 13.08 3.90
N ALA A 37 2.36 13.11 3.14
CA ALA A 37 2.12 12.15 2.08
C ALA A 37 3.20 12.16 0.99
N THR A 38 3.95 13.23 0.88
CA THR A 38 5.05 13.34 -0.09
C THR A 38 6.33 12.64 0.37
N ASP A 39 6.41 12.26 1.63
CA ASP A 39 7.60 11.60 2.16
C ASP A 39 7.66 10.15 1.66
N PRO A 40 8.82 9.67 1.19
CA PRO A 40 8.94 8.29 0.72
C PRO A 40 8.61 7.23 1.78
N TRP A 41 8.76 7.57 3.05
CA TRP A 41 8.48 6.66 4.15
C TRP A 41 7.08 6.84 4.74
N SER A 42 6.24 7.65 4.10
CA SER A 42 4.89 7.89 4.58
C SER A 42 3.99 6.67 4.37
N TRP A 43 2.88 6.66 5.11
CA TRP A 43 1.88 5.61 4.99
C TRP A 43 1.15 5.72 3.66
N THR A 44 0.90 4.58 3.04
CA THR A 44 0.03 4.49 1.88
C THR A 44 -0.75 3.18 1.93
N LEU A 45 -1.87 3.14 1.21
CA LEU A 45 -2.66 1.93 1.06
C LEU A 45 -2.10 1.10 -0.09
N ASP A 46 -1.77 -0.14 0.21
CA ASP A 46 -1.32 -1.09 -0.79
C ASP A 46 -2.43 -2.10 -1.08
N HIS A 47 -2.53 -2.54 -2.30
CA HIS A 47 -3.50 -3.56 -2.71
C HIS A 47 -2.79 -4.88 -2.96
N ALA A 48 -3.24 -5.93 -2.28
CA ALA A 48 -2.64 -7.25 -2.42
C ALA A 48 -2.66 -7.71 -3.88
N LEU A 49 -3.82 -7.58 -4.52
CA LEU A 49 -3.94 -7.78 -5.95
C LEU A 49 -3.99 -6.40 -6.60
N PRO A 50 -3.00 -6.05 -7.44
CA PRO A 50 -2.98 -4.73 -8.07
C PRO A 50 -4.22 -4.46 -8.90
N LEU A 51 -4.64 -3.21 -8.96
CA LEU A 51 -5.82 -2.83 -9.73
C LEU A 51 -5.66 -3.17 -11.20
N SER A 52 -4.45 -3.06 -11.73
CA SER A 52 -4.15 -3.41 -13.11
C SER A 52 -4.31 -4.90 -13.40
N ARG A 53 -4.39 -5.72 -12.36
CA ARG A 53 -4.58 -7.17 -12.48
C ARG A 53 -5.96 -7.61 -11.98
N GLY A 54 -6.89 -6.68 -11.87
CA GLY A 54 -8.25 -6.98 -11.47
C GLY A 54 -8.53 -6.87 -9.99
N GLY A 55 -7.62 -6.30 -9.22
CA GLY A 55 -7.85 -6.08 -7.80
C GLY A 55 -8.96 -5.06 -7.57
N ASP A 56 -9.72 -5.26 -6.49
CA ASP A 56 -10.79 -4.35 -6.11
C ASP A 56 -10.24 -3.22 -5.26
N LEU A 57 -10.45 -1.99 -5.72
CA LEU A 57 -9.98 -0.80 -5.03
C LEU A 57 -10.54 -0.67 -3.62
N LEU A 58 -11.78 -1.11 -3.41
CA LEU A 58 -12.51 -0.85 -2.17
C LEU A 58 -12.64 -2.08 -1.27
N ASP A 59 -12.06 -3.21 -1.65
CA ASP A 59 -12.18 -4.43 -0.85
C ASP A 59 -11.20 -4.38 0.32
N PRO A 60 -11.70 -4.35 1.57
CA PRO A 60 -10.81 -4.34 2.74
C PRO A 60 -9.85 -5.53 2.79
N ALA A 61 -10.28 -6.68 2.28
CA ALA A 61 -9.43 -7.86 2.26
C ALA A 61 -8.26 -7.72 1.29
N ASN A 62 -8.35 -6.79 0.36
CA ASN A 62 -7.30 -6.51 -0.62
C ASN A 62 -6.44 -5.32 -0.20
N ALA A 63 -6.68 -4.73 0.97
CA ALA A 63 -6.04 -3.50 1.41
C ALA A 63 -5.10 -3.76 2.58
N ARG A 64 -3.92 -3.14 2.54
CA ARG A 64 -2.94 -3.33 3.60
C ARG A 64 -2.01 -2.12 3.67
N PRO A 65 -1.37 -1.88 4.84
CA PRO A 65 -0.49 -0.74 4.99
C PRO A 65 0.87 -0.95 4.32
N ALA A 66 1.45 0.11 3.82
CA ALA A 66 2.80 0.06 3.26
C ALA A 66 3.44 1.44 3.32
N HIS A 67 4.77 1.47 3.29
CA HIS A 67 5.48 2.72 3.04
C HIS A 67 5.30 3.07 1.56
N ARG A 68 5.20 4.36 1.29
CA ARG A 68 5.04 4.84 -0.08
C ARG A 68 6.15 4.32 -1.00
N ARG A 69 7.40 4.38 -0.54
CA ARG A 69 8.53 3.90 -1.33
C ARG A 69 8.47 2.40 -1.58
N CYS A 70 8.02 1.64 -0.60
CA CYS A 70 7.91 0.19 -0.76
C CYS A 70 6.82 -0.16 -1.75
N ASN A 71 5.70 0.54 -1.68
CA ASN A 71 4.59 0.33 -2.60
C ASN A 71 5.00 0.69 -4.03
N SER A 72 5.73 1.79 -4.21
CA SER A 72 6.21 2.20 -5.53
C SER A 72 7.21 1.18 -6.09
N ALA A 73 8.08 0.67 -5.25
CA ALA A 73 9.12 -0.27 -5.68
C ALA A 73 8.53 -1.63 -6.09
N ARG A 74 7.38 -2.01 -5.51
CA ARG A 74 6.77 -3.30 -5.85
C ARG A 74 6.25 -3.35 -7.28
N GLY A 75 5.82 -2.20 -7.81
CA GLY A 75 5.18 -2.17 -9.12
C GLY A 75 3.96 -3.09 -9.16
N ASN A 76 3.94 -4.07 -10.06
CA ASN A 76 2.84 -5.01 -10.23
C ASN A 76 3.05 -6.35 -9.54
N ARG A 77 4.02 -6.47 -8.65
CA ARG A 77 4.25 -7.74 -7.97
C ARG A 77 3.07 -8.09 -7.09
N LEU A 78 2.71 -9.36 -7.08
CA LEU A 78 1.55 -9.83 -6.34
C LEU A 78 1.85 -10.08 -4.88
N GLN A 79 3.09 -10.42 -4.56
CA GLN A 79 3.46 -10.78 -3.20
C GLN A 79 4.86 -10.29 -2.91
N HIS A 80 5.17 -10.23 -1.62
CA HIS A 80 6.50 -9.90 -1.18
C HIS A 80 7.45 -11.03 -1.55
N THR A 81 8.39 -10.75 -2.44
CA THR A 81 9.42 -11.71 -2.79
C THR A 81 10.73 -11.23 -2.24
N GLN A 82 11.44 -12.13 -1.62
CA GLN A 82 12.78 -11.81 -1.20
C GLN A 82 13.59 -11.50 -2.43
N PRO A 83 14.33 -10.41 -2.41
CA PRO A 83 15.31 -10.22 -3.47
C PRO A 83 16.30 -11.34 -3.30
N THR A 84 16.21 -12.25 -4.08
CA THR A 84 17.13 -13.32 -3.95
C THR A 84 18.44 -12.86 -4.44
N ALA A 85 18.26 -13.01 -4.01
CA ALA A 85 18.95 -12.73 -4.44
C ALA A 85 19.15 -11.96 -5.30
N SER A 86 18.78 -12.15 -5.23
CA SER A 86 18.72 -11.58 -5.86
C SER A 86 18.94 -10.73 -6.10
N ARG A 87 19.47 -10.82 -6.02
CA ARG A 87 19.49 -10.10 -6.28
C ARG A 87 19.58 -9.49 -7.00
N ARG A 88 19.84 -9.63 -7.28
CA ARG A 88 19.90 -9.23 -8.03
C ARG A 88 19.47 -8.56 -8.62
N TRP A 89 19.53 -8.48 -8.84
CA TRP A 89 19.01 -7.91 -9.39
C TRP A 89 19.24 -7.38 -10.06
#